data_e2d35a68a5eae75b0994a56377323a6a
#
_entry.id   e2d35a68a5eae75b0994a56377323a6a
#
_cell.length_a   1.000
_cell.length_b   1.000
_cell.length_c   1.000
_cell.angle_alpha   90.00
_cell.angle_beta   90.00
_cell.angle_gamma   90.00
#
_symmetry.space_group_name_H-M   'P 1'
#
loop_
_entity.id
_entity.type
_entity.pdbx_description
1 polymer ?
#
loop_
_entity_poly.entity_id
_entity_poly.type
_entity_poly.pdbx_seq_one_letter_code
_entity_poly.pdbx_strand_id
1 'polypeptide(L)'
;MKILIVEDDNMIREGLSEYLSEFGYTVIQAKDGREALSEFNSDINLVILDIQIPFINGLEVLKEIRKKSNLPILILTAFSDEEYKIDAFTNLADGYIEKPFSLPVLKARIDSLIKKT
;
A
#
# COMPACT_ATOMS: atom_id res chain seq x y z
N MET A 1 6.38 -3.59 -13.75
CA MET A 1 5.31 -3.50 -12.72
C MET A 1 5.52 -2.27 -11.87
N LYS A 2 4.50 -1.44 -11.77
CA LYS A 2 4.52 -0.21 -10.97
C LYS A 2 3.81 -0.40 -9.64
N ILE A 3 4.47 0.01 -8.56
CA ILE A 3 3.93 -0.07 -7.20
C ILE A 3 3.85 1.35 -6.64
N LEU A 4 2.68 1.73 -6.14
CA LEU A 4 2.53 2.98 -5.40
C LEU A 4 2.66 2.68 -3.91
N ILE A 5 3.59 3.34 -3.24
CA ILE A 5 3.80 3.20 -1.81
C ILE A 5 3.32 4.47 -1.12
N VAL A 6 2.35 4.32 -0.22
CA VAL A 6 1.80 5.43 0.55
C VAL A 6 2.17 5.25 2.02
N GLU A 7 3.13 6.03 2.50
CA GLU A 7 3.69 5.94 3.84
C GLU A 7 4.29 7.29 4.23
N ASP A 8 3.90 7.84 5.37
CA ASP A 8 4.39 9.13 5.81
C ASP A 8 5.78 9.08 6.47
N ASP A 9 6.19 7.94 7.00
CA ASP A 9 7.52 7.77 7.56
C ASP A 9 8.54 7.68 6.43
N ASN A 10 9.43 8.67 6.34
CA ASN A 10 10.41 8.75 5.26
C ASN A 10 11.35 7.56 5.23
N MET A 11 11.81 7.08 6.39
CA MET A 11 12.76 5.96 6.45
C MET A 11 12.11 4.68 5.95
N ILE A 12 10.88 4.42 6.38
CA ILE A 12 10.14 3.23 5.96
C ILE A 12 9.84 3.30 4.47
N ARG A 13 9.32 4.44 4.01
CA ARG A 13 8.94 4.61 2.60
C ARG A 13 10.14 4.48 1.67
N GLU A 14 11.24 5.16 2.00
CA GLU A 14 12.45 5.13 1.16
C GLU A 14 13.13 3.78 1.19
N GLY A 15 13.22 3.16 2.37
CA GLY A 15 13.82 1.83 2.50
C GLY A 15 13.03 0.78 1.73
N LEU A 16 11.72 0.83 1.81
CA LEU A 16 10.85 -0.08 1.08
C LEU A 16 10.95 0.14 -0.43
N SER A 17 11.00 1.41 -0.85
CA SER A 17 11.14 1.75 -2.27
C SER A 17 12.46 1.25 -2.84
N GLU A 18 13.55 1.44 -2.12
CA GLU A 18 14.85 0.98 -2.54
C GLU A 18 14.89 -0.54 -2.67
N TYR A 19 14.36 -1.23 -1.66
CA TYR A 19 14.33 -2.68 -1.64
C TYR A 19 13.57 -3.23 -2.85
N LEU A 20 12.37 -2.73 -3.10
CA LEU A 20 11.54 -3.22 -4.20
C LEU A 20 12.13 -2.87 -5.56
N SER A 21 12.78 -1.72 -5.67
CA SER A 21 13.43 -1.31 -6.92
C SER A 21 14.55 -2.28 -7.31
N GLU A 22 15.21 -2.88 -6.34
CA GLU A 22 16.26 -3.86 -6.61
C GLU A 22 15.73 -5.11 -7.31
N PHE A 23 14.45 -5.39 -7.17
CA PHE A 23 13.80 -6.54 -7.82
C PHE A 23 13.10 -6.17 -9.13
N GLY A 24 13.37 -4.97 -9.63
CA GLY A 24 12.85 -4.55 -10.93
C GLY A 24 11.50 -3.84 -10.90
N TYR A 25 10.93 -3.60 -9.72
CA TYR A 25 9.69 -2.83 -9.63
C TYR A 25 9.95 -1.34 -9.82
N THR A 26 9.08 -0.68 -10.55
CA THR A 26 9.08 0.78 -10.61
C THR A 26 8.23 1.27 -9.45
N VAL A 27 8.82 2.08 -8.58
CA VAL A 27 8.15 2.53 -7.36
C VAL A 27 7.80 4.01 -7.45
N ILE A 28 6.56 4.34 -7.13
CA ILE A 28 6.09 5.71 -6.98
C ILE A 28 5.79 5.92 -5.51
N GLN A 29 6.30 6.99 -4.92
CA GLN A 29 6.15 7.27 -3.50
C GLN A 29 5.14 8.38 -3.25
N ALA A 30 4.31 8.20 -2.23
CA ALA A 30 3.41 9.23 -1.73
C ALA A 30 3.55 9.27 -0.20
N LYS A 31 3.69 10.47 0.35
CA LYS A 31 3.89 10.64 1.80
C LYS A 31 2.60 10.90 2.57
N ASP A 32 1.50 11.10 1.87
CA ASP A 32 0.20 11.36 2.50
C ASP A 32 -0.93 10.98 1.54
N GLY A 33 -2.17 11.09 2.03
CA GLY A 33 -3.34 10.70 1.24
C GLY A 33 -3.57 11.57 0.03
N ARG A 34 -3.21 12.84 0.10
CA ARG A 34 -3.39 13.75 -1.04
C ARG A 34 -2.44 13.38 -2.18
N GLU A 35 -1.18 13.12 -1.85
CA GLU A 35 -0.22 12.65 -2.84
C GLU A 35 -0.63 11.31 -3.42
N ALA A 36 -1.14 10.42 -2.56
CA ALA A 36 -1.59 9.11 -3.03
C ALA A 36 -2.65 9.22 -4.11
N LEU A 37 -3.66 10.04 -3.88
CA LEU A 37 -4.73 10.22 -4.87
C LEU A 37 -4.27 10.97 -6.11
N SER A 38 -3.32 11.90 -5.94
CA SER A 38 -2.74 12.63 -7.06
C SER A 38 -1.87 11.74 -7.95
N GLU A 39 -1.09 10.83 -7.33
CA GLU A 39 -0.17 9.95 -8.05
C GLU A 39 -0.87 8.72 -8.65
N PHE A 40 -2.03 8.35 -8.13
CA PHE A 40 -2.70 7.15 -8.58
C PHE A 40 -3.18 7.30 -10.03
N ASN A 41 -2.86 6.30 -10.85
CA ASN A 41 -3.33 6.25 -12.24
C ASN A 41 -3.46 4.79 -12.67
N SER A 42 -3.95 4.56 -13.89
CA SER A 42 -4.22 3.22 -14.40
C SER A 42 -2.96 2.39 -14.67
N ASP A 43 -1.78 3.01 -14.67
CA ASP A 43 -0.52 2.28 -14.86
C ASP A 43 -0.03 1.60 -13.59
N ILE A 44 -0.58 1.97 -12.43
CA ILE A 44 -0.23 1.37 -11.15
C ILE A 44 -0.77 -0.06 -11.10
N ASN A 45 0.07 -1.00 -10.72
CA ASN A 45 -0.29 -2.42 -10.66
C ASN A 45 -0.60 -2.91 -9.26
N LEU A 46 -0.09 -2.24 -8.23
CA LEU A 46 -0.32 -2.59 -6.83
C LEU A 46 -0.11 -1.36 -5.97
N VAL A 47 -0.88 -1.25 -4.89
CA VAL A 47 -0.72 -0.17 -3.92
C VAL A 47 -0.36 -0.77 -2.56
N ILE A 48 0.66 -0.21 -1.92
CA ILE A 48 1.00 -0.49 -0.53
C ILE A 48 0.58 0.76 0.24
N LEU A 49 -0.32 0.60 1.19
CA LEU A 49 -1.02 1.73 1.80
C LEU A 49 -0.99 1.63 3.32
N ASP A 50 -0.33 2.62 3.97
CA ASP A 50 -0.43 2.77 5.41
C ASP A 50 -1.80 3.38 5.73
N ILE A 51 -2.48 2.83 6.72
CA ILE A 51 -3.78 3.35 7.16
C ILE A 51 -3.63 4.71 7.84
N GLN A 52 -2.56 4.89 8.62
CA GLN A 52 -2.36 6.10 9.40
C GLN A 52 -1.44 7.08 8.70
N ILE A 53 -2.01 7.87 7.83
CA ILE A 53 -1.30 8.89 7.07
C ILE A 53 -1.98 10.25 7.24
N PRO A 54 -1.25 11.37 7.05
CA PRO A 54 -1.82 12.70 7.18
C PRO A 54 -2.87 13.04 6.13
N PHE A 55 -3.70 14.01 6.46
CA PHE A 55 -4.73 14.62 5.62
C PHE A 55 -5.90 13.70 5.34
N ILE A 56 -5.78 12.80 4.38
CA ILE A 56 -6.82 11.83 4.05
C ILE A 56 -6.34 10.50 4.60
N ASN A 57 -7.10 9.89 5.53
CA ASN A 57 -6.65 8.62 6.12
C ASN A 57 -6.64 7.48 5.09
N GLY A 58 -5.88 6.43 5.41
CA GLY A 58 -5.66 5.34 4.45
C GLY A 58 -6.94 4.63 4.02
N LEU A 59 -7.94 4.51 4.90
CA LEU A 59 -9.20 3.86 4.52
C LEU A 59 -9.98 4.69 3.50
N GLU A 60 -9.91 6.00 3.60
CA GLU A 60 -10.53 6.87 2.60
C GLU A 60 -9.81 6.79 1.27
N VAL A 61 -8.47 6.70 1.30
CA VAL A 61 -7.68 6.50 0.08
C VAL A 61 -8.08 5.17 -0.58
N LEU A 62 -8.20 4.11 0.22
CA LEU A 62 -8.63 2.80 -0.27
C LEU A 62 -9.99 2.88 -0.97
N LYS A 63 -10.95 3.53 -0.34
CA LYS A 63 -12.29 3.69 -0.91
C LYS A 63 -12.25 4.44 -2.24
N GLU A 64 -11.48 5.52 -2.31
CA GLU A 64 -11.36 6.32 -3.53
C GLU A 64 -10.70 5.53 -4.67
N ILE A 65 -9.66 4.76 -4.36
CA ILE A 65 -9.02 3.93 -5.36
C ILE A 65 -9.98 2.85 -5.87
N ARG A 66 -10.75 2.25 -4.96
CA ARG A 66 -11.70 1.18 -5.33
C ARG A 66 -12.84 1.66 -6.24
N LYS A 67 -13.14 2.94 -6.24
CA LYS A 67 -14.08 3.50 -7.20
C LYS A 67 -13.56 3.45 -8.63
N LYS A 68 -12.24 3.35 -8.80
CA LYS A 68 -11.57 3.44 -10.09
C LYS A 68 -10.93 2.14 -10.55
N SER A 69 -10.62 1.23 -9.63
CA SER A 69 -9.79 0.07 -9.95
C SER A 69 -9.98 -1.07 -8.96
N ASN A 70 -9.77 -2.28 -9.47
CA ASN A 70 -9.76 -3.51 -8.66
C ASN A 70 -8.34 -4.03 -8.43
N LEU A 71 -7.32 -3.19 -8.64
CA LEU A 71 -5.93 -3.62 -8.46
C LEU A 71 -5.68 -4.08 -7.02
N PRO A 72 -4.68 -4.95 -6.81
CA PRO A 72 -4.36 -5.39 -5.45
C PRO A 72 -3.87 -4.25 -4.57
N ILE A 73 -4.39 -4.19 -3.34
CA ILE A 73 -4.00 -3.21 -2.32
C ILE A 73 -3.61 -3.96 -1.07
N LEU A 74 -2.39 -3.71 -0.61
CA LEU A 74 -1.83 -4.27 0.61
C LEU A 74 -1.74 -3.19 1.67
N ILE A 75 -2.40 -3.40 2.80
CA ILE A 75 -2.44 -2.43 3.89
C ILE A 75 -1.24 -2.65 4.81
N LEU A 76 -0.56 -1.55 5.17
CA LEU A 76 0.41 -1.54 6.25
C LEU A 76 -0.24 -0.92 7.48
N THR A 77 0.00 -1.49 8.66
CA THR A 77 -0.56 -0.94 9.89
C THR A 77 0.37 -1.19 11.07
N ALA A 78 0.53 -0.16 11.92
CA ALA A 78 1.25 -0.28 13.18
C ALA A 78 0.37 -0.90 14.27
N PHE A 79 -0.92 -1.04 14.00
CA PHE A 79 -1.87 -1.52 15.00
C PHE A 79 -2.30 -2.94 14.73
N SER A 80 -2.34 -3.72 15.80
CA SER A 80 -3.04 -4.99 15.83
C SER A 80 -4.52 -4.76 16.18
N ASP A 81 -5.03 -3.58 15.92
CA ASP A 81 -6.42 -3.24 16.20
C ASP A 81 -7.33 -3.95 15.21
N GLU A 82 -8.14 -4.86 15.72
CA GLU A 82 -9.04 -5.65 14.90
C GLU A 82 -10.07 -4.79 14.16
N GLU A 83 -10.44 -3.67 14.74
CA GLU A 83 -11.38 -2.74 14.12
C GLU A 83 -10.85 -2.21 12.80
N TYR A 84 -9.57 -1.82 12.77
CA TYR A 84 -8.95 -1.37 11.53
C TYR A 84 -8.81 -2.49 10.51
N LYS A 85 -8.49 -3.70 10.97
CA LYS A 85 -8.39 -4.86 10.08
C LYS A 85 -9.74 -5.19 9.42
N ILE A 86 -10.80 -5.17 10.21
CA ILE A 86 -12.14 -5.42 9.71
C ILE A 86 -12.53 -4.36 8.68
N ASP A 87 -12.27 -3.08 8.99
CA ASP A 87 -12.57 -1.99 8.08
C ASP A 87 -11.80 -2.11 6.77
N ALA A 88 -10.52 -2.47 6.85
CA ALA A 88 -9.69 -2.63 5.66
C ALA A 88 -10.24 -3.72 4.74
N PHE A 89 -10.64 -4.87 5.30
CA PHE A 89 -11.21 -5.95 4.50
C PHE A 89 -12.59 -5.59 3.97
N THR A 90 -13.40 -4.93 4.78
CA THR A 90 -14.72 -4.47 4.36
C THR A 90 -14.61 -3.48 3.19
N ASN A 91 -13.54 -2.71 3.13
CA ASN A 91 -13.28 -1.78 2.04
C ASN A 91 -12.43 -2.40 0.92
N LEU A 92 -12.40 -3.74 0.85
CA LEU A 92 -11.85 -4.48 -0.29
C LEU A 92 -10.33 -4.42 -0.44
N ALA A 93 -9.61 -4.38 0.68
CA ALA A 93 -8.16 -4.61 0.65
C ALA A 93 -7.87 -6.10 0.39
N ASP A 94 -6.77 -6.37 -0.26
CA ASP A 94 -6.38 -7.75 -0.60
C ASP A 94 -5.56 -8.41 0.50
N GLY A 95 -5.09 -7.64 1.46
CA GLY A 95 -4.36 -8.16 2.60
C GLY A 95 -3.82 -7.04 3.46
N TYR A 96 -3.21 -7.41 4.58
CA TYR A 96 -2.55 -6.44 5.45
C TYR A 96 -1.28 -7.04 6.05
N ILE A 97 -0.35 -6.18 6.43
CA ILE A 97 0.87 -6.55 7.14
C ILE A 97 1.05 -5.59 8.31
N GLU A 98 1.31 -6.14 9.50
CA GLU A 98 1.57 -5.34 10.70
C GLU A 98 3.02 -4.88 10.74
N LYS A 99 3.23 -3.65 11.20
CA LYS A 99 4.56 -3.13 11.49
C LYS A 99 4.99 -3.57 12.90
N PRO A 100 6.27 -3.85 13.10
CA PRO A 100 7.33 -3.91 12.12
C PRO A 100 7.24 -5.16 11.24
N PHE A 101 7.62 -5.04 9.98
CA PHE A 101 7.53 -6.16 9.05
C PHE A 101 8.91 -6.53 8.48
N SER A 102 9.02 -7.74 8.00
CA SER A 102 10.19 -8.22 7.28
C SER A 102 10.07 -7.86 5.81
N LEU A 103 11.09 -7.25 5.22
CA LEU A 103 11.09 -6.92 3.80
C LEU A 103 10.91 -8.15 2.91
N PRO A 104 11.60 -9.28 3.16
CA PRO A 104 11.37 -10.49 2.36
C PRO A 104 9.93 -11.02 2.45
N VAL A 105 9.32 -10.96 3.64
CA VAL A 105 7.94 -11.41 3.82
C VAL A 105 6.98 -10.48 3.05
N LEU A 106 7.22 -9.18 3.12
CA LEU A 106 6.41 -8.21 2.39
C LEU A 106 6.53 -8.47 0.88
N LYS A 107 7.75 -8.66 0.39
CA LYS A 107 7.96 -8.94 -1.03
C LYS A 107 7.24 -10.21 -1.47
N ALA A 108 7.28 -11.26 -0.65
CA ALA A 108 6.57 -12.50 -0.97
C ALA A 108 5.06 -12.27 -1.10
N ARG A 109 4.49 -11.42 -0.25
CA ARG A 109 3.07 -11.03 -0.34
C ARG A 109 2.77 -10.27 -1.61
N ILE A 110 3.64 -9.32 -1.95
CA ILE A 110 3.50 -8.53 -3.17
C ILE A 110 3.51 -9.44 -4.39
N ASP A 111 4.50 -10.32 -4.47
CA ASP A 111 4.64 -11.24 -5.59
C ASP A 111 3.42 -12.15 -5.73
N SER A 112 2.89 -12.61 -4.60
CA SER A 112 1.70 -13.45 -4.59
C SER A 112 0.46 -12.70 -5.10
N LEU A 113 0.29 -11.45 -4.68
CA LEU A 113 -0.85 -10.64 -5.11
C LEU A 113 -0.78 -10.29 -6.60
N ILE A 114 0.39 -9.97 -7.09
CA ILE A 114 0.59 -9.65 -8.51
C ILE A 114 0.34 -10.89 -9.36
N LYS A 115 0.75 -12.06 -8.90
CA LYS A 115 0.58 -13.32 -9.63
C LYS A 115 -0.89 -13.69 -9.83
N LYS A 116 -1.77 -13.26 -8.92
CA LYS A 116 -3.20 -13.58 -8.97
C LYS A 116 -3.99 -12.66 -9.89
N THR A 117 -3.38 -11.60 -10.32
CA THR A 117 -4.01 -10.63 -11.20
C THR A 117 -3.45 -10.76 -12.62
#